data_9ac4926041c2b33eceae96ef145bd320
#
_entry.id   9ac4926041c2b33eceae96ef145bd320
#
_cell.length_a   1.000
_cell.length_b   1.000
_cell.length_c   1.000
_cell.angle_alpha   90.00
_cell.angle_beta   90.00
_cell.angle_gamma   90.00
#
_symmetry.space_group_name_H-M   'P 1'
#
loop_
_entity.id
_entity.type
_entity.pdbx_description
1 polymer ?
#
loop_
_entity_poly.entity_id
_entity_poly.type
_entity_poly.pdbx_seq_one_letter_code
_entity_poly.pdbx_strand_id
1 'polypeptide(L)'
;MIAPMPVQDIHAGREAFQRDLRAFLKEGTLADRGWSKFDDLTLLVPTLVENSALGQVDLYLLKLVFDHYPKGPPGAQFINPITMTYSHPSDLCWVPKCEGAPDIHFHPNYNNAGQLICSSTTLEFYKVNHEVKPEHVWDPQRMNFMS
;
A
#
# COMPACT_ATOMS: atom_id res chain seq x y z
N MET A 1 13.38 7.13 16.40
CA MET A 1 14.21 5.96 16.06
C MET A 1 13.96 5.54 14.63
N ILE A 2 14.94 4.96 14.01
CA ILE A 2 14.78 4.37 12.67
C ILE A 2 14.41 2.90 12.85
N ALA A 3 13.22 2.50 12.40
CA ALA A 3 12.79 1.11 12.49
C ALA A 3 13.47 0.26 11.41
N PRO A 4 13.94 -0.95 11.75
CA PRO A 4 14.54 -1.84 10.78
C PRO A 4 13.50 -2.38 9.79
N MET A 5 13.97 -2.84 8.62
CA MET A 5 13.13 -3.58 7.68
C MET A 5 12.57 -4.84 8.36
N PRO A 6 11.27 -5.09 8.22
CA PRO A 6 10.69 -6.34 8.72
C PRO A 6 11.28 -7.57 8.01
N VAL A 7 11.36 -8.67 8.74
CA VAL A 7 11.83 -9.95 8.18
C VAL A 7 10.79 -10.52 7.23
N GLN A 8 11.23 -10.97 6.08
CA GLN A 8 10.36 -11.63 5.10
C GLN A 8 10.19 -13.12 5.46
N ASP A 9 8.93 -13.56 5.53
CA ASP A 9 8.55 -14.96 5.64
C ASP A 9 7.30 -15.19 4.78
N ILE A 10 7.51 -15.60 3.54
CA ILE A 10 6.45 -15.71 2.54
C ILE A 10 5.40 -16.77 2.93
N HIS A 11 5.82 -17.88 3.52
CA HIS A 11 4.88 -18.95 3.91
C HIS A 11 3.95 -18.50 5.03
N ALA A 12 4.49 -17.99 6.13
CA ALA A 12 3.69 -17.44 7.22
C ALA A 12 2.88 -16.24 6.77
N GLY A 13 3.43 -15.41 5.90
CA GLY A 13 2.76 -14.25 5.32
C GLY A 13 1.54 -14.61 4.50
N ARG A 14 1.64 -15.66 3.68
CA ARG A 14 0.50 -16.15 2.87
C ARG A 14 -0.66 -16.59 3.74
N GLU A 15 -0.40 -17.36 4.78
CA GLU A 15 -1.43 -17.84 5.71
C GLU A 15 -2.08 -16.68 6.47
N ALA A 16 -1.28 -15.78 7.01
CA ALA A 16 -1.76 -14.61 7.74
C ALA A 16 -2.57 -13.68 6.84
N PHE A 17 -2.11 -13.42 5.63
CA PHE A 17 -2.82 -12.60 4.67
C PHE A 17 -4.19 -13.21 4.31
N GLN A 18 -4.23 -14.49 4.01
CA GLN A 18 -5.49 -15.17 3.67
C GLN A 18 -6.48 -15.17 4.84
N ARG A 19 -6.00 -15.39 6.07
CA ARG A 19 -6.80 -15.33 7.27
C ARG A 19 -7.41 -13.95 7.47
N ASP A 20 -6.59 -12.91 7.42
CA ASP A 20 -7.02 -11.53 7.67
C ASP A 20 -7.91 -11.01 6.55
N LEU A 21 -7.65 -11.40 5.30
CA LEU A 21 -8.51 -11.06 4.18
C LEU A 21 -9.90 -11.69 4.34
N ARG A 22 -9.98 -12.97 4.71
CA ARG A 22 -11.27 -13.63 4.99
C ARG A 22 -12.03 -12.93 6.11
N ALA A 23 -11.33 -12.56 7.20
CA ALA A 23 -11.93 -11.84 8.31
C ALA A 23 -12.48 -10.48 7.89
N PHE A 24 -11.77 -9.78 7.01
CA PHE A 24 -12.20 -8.51 6.48
C PHE A 24 -13.42 -8.64 5.54
N LEU A 25 -13.39 -9.60 4.62
CA LEU A 25 -14.47 -9.81 3.65
C LEU A 25 -15.73 -10.39 4.29
N LYS A 26 -15.58 -11.10 5.41
CA LYS A 26 -16.67 -11.85 6.07
C LYS A 26 -17.29 -12.84 5.08
N GLU A 27 -18.55 -12.63 4.71
CA GLU A 27 -19.25 -13.48 3.73
C GLU A 27 -19.17 -12.91 2.29
N GLY A 28 -18.55 -11.75 2.12
CA GLY A 28 -18.39 -11.12 0.83
C GLY A 28 -17.22 -11.66 0.02
N THR A 29 -17.09 -11.17 -1.20
CA THR A 29 -15.98 -11.51 -2.11
C THR A 29 -15.16 -10.27 -2.44
N LEU A 30 -13.96 -10.47 -3.00
CA LEU A 30 -13.14 -9.37 -3.52
C LEU A 30 -13.89 -8.59 -4.61
N ALA A 31 -14.60 -9.30 -5.49
CA ALA A 31 -15.36 -8.70 -6.58
C ALA A 31 -16.45 -7.75 -6.08
N ASP A 32 -17.08 -8.04 -4.93
CA ASP A 32 -18.08 -7.14 -4.32
C ASP A 32 -17.52 -5.77 -4.01
N ARG A 33 -16.21 -5.66 -3.81
CA ARG A 33 -15.50 -4.41 -3.53
C ARG A 33 -14.78 -3.84 -4.75
N GLY A 34 -14.87 -4.50 -5.89
CA GLY A 34 -14.10 -4.14 -7.09
C GLY A 34 -12.62 -4.48 -6.99
N TRP A 35 -12.21 -5.24 -5.98
CA TRP A 35 -10.83 -5.66 -5.79
C TRP A 35 -10.55 -6.95 -6.55
N SER A 36 -9.27 -7.18 -6.87
CA SER A 36 -8.84 -8.42 -7.49
C SER A 36 -7.49 -8.88 -6.94
N LYS A 37 -7.21 -10.17 -7.07
CA LYS A 37 -5.87 -10.73 -6.79
C LYS A 37 -5.07 -10.76 -8.09
N PHE A 38 -3.85 -10.23 -8.04
CA PHE A 38 -2.88 -10.39 -9.11
C PHE A 38 -2.13 -11.74 -8.96
N ASP A 39 -1.77 -12.07 -7.72
CA ASP A 39 -1.23 -13.37 -7.31
C ASP A 39 -1.58 -13.65 -5.84
N ASP A 40 -1.03 -14.72 -5.24
CA ASP A 40 -1.34 -15.14 -3.88
C ASP A 40 -1.04 -14.10 -2.79
N LEU A 41 -0.16 -13.15 -3.07
CA LEU A 41 0.30 -12.14 -2.11
C LEU A 41 0.07 -10.71 -2.57
N THR A 42 -0.70 -10.51 -3.65
CA THR A 42 -0.89 -9.19 -4.24
C THR A 42 -2.36 -8.90 -4.50
N LEU A 43 -2.84 -7.78 -3.93
CA LEU A 43 -4.16 -7.23 -4.21
C LEU A 43 -4.07 -6.03 -5.12
N LEU A 44 -5.03 -5.90 -6.00
CA LEU A 44 -5.25 -4.72 -6.82
C LEU A 44 -6.53 -4.03 -6.33
N VAL A 45 -6.39 -2.78 -5.91
CA VAL A 45 -7.46 -2.01 -5.28
C VAL A 45 -7.71 -0.74 -6.10
N PRO A 46 -8.80 -0.70 -6.89
CA PRO A 46 -9.21 0.54 -7.56
C PRO A 46 -9.52 1.62 -6.52
N THR A 47 -8.96 2.79 -6.72
CA THR A 47 -9.08 3.91 -5.78
C THR A 47 -9.63 5.11 -6.51
N LEU A 48 -10.77 5.61 -6.05
CA LEU A 48 -11.40 6.81 -6.60
C LEU A 48 -10.86 8.04 -5.87
N VAL A 49 -10.39 9.01 -6.63
CA VAL A 49 -9.90 10.29 -6.10
C VAL A 49 -10.70 11.41 -6.76
N GLU A 50 -11.35 12.21 -5.93
CA GLU A 50 -12.10 13.36 -6.40
C GLU A 50 -11.17 14.54 -6.68
N ASN A 51 -11.23 15.05 -7.90
CA ASN A 51 -10.57 16.29 -8.28
C ASN A 51 -11.60 17.43 -8.26
N SER A 52 -11.71 18.10 -7.11
CA SER A 52 -12.70 19.14 -6.89
C SER A 52 -12.51 20.36 -7.82
N ALA A 53 -11.27 20.65 -8.23
CA ALA A 53 -10.98 21.78 -9.11
C ALA A 53 -11.53 21.57 -10.53
N LEU A 54 -11.62 20.32 -10.98
CA LEU A 54 -12.11 19.95 -12.31
C LEU A 54 -13.53 19.37 -12.28
N GLY A 55 -14.10 19.16 -11.09
CA GLY A 55 -15.42 18.56 -10.93
C GLY A 55 -15.50 17.12 -11.44
N GLN A 56 -14.38 16.38 -11.42
CA GLN A 56 -14.31 15.00 -11.92
C GLN A 56 -13.76 14.07 -10.86
N VAL A 57 -14.04 12.76 -11.05
CA VAL A 57 -13.50 11.68 -10.22
C VAL A 57 -12.55 10.87 -11.09
N ASP A 58 -11.32 10.72 -10.63
CA ASP A 58 -10.30 9.94 -11.31
C ASP A 58 -10.14 8.57 -10.63
N LEU A 59 -9.86 7.56 -11.44
CA LEU A 59 -9.63 6.19 -10.98
C LEU A 59 -8.13 5.87 -11.05
N TYR A 60 -7.58 5.43 -9.93
CA TYR A 60 -6.20 4.97 -9.82
C TYR A 60 -6.17 3.52 -9.35
N LEU A 61 -5.14 2.79 -9.73
CA LEU A 61 -4.97 1.40 -9.30
C LEU A 61 -3.87 1.30 -8.24
N LEU A 62 -4.28 0.93 -7.03
CA LEU A 62 -3.36 0.68 -5.91
C LEU A 62 -2.99 -0.79 -5.88
N LYS A 63 -1.69 -1.09 -5.86
CA LYS A 63 -1.15 -2.43 -5.72
C LYS A 63 -0.63 -2.63 -4.31
N LEU A 64 -1.16 -3.62 -3.60
CA LEU A 64 -0.74 -4.00 -2.26
C LEU A 64 -0.02 -5.34 -2.31
N VAL A 65 1.23 -5.40 -1.82
CA VAL A 65 2.06 -6.59 -1.83
C VAL A 65 2.34 -7.05 -0.41
N PHE A 66 2.01 -8.31 -0.10
CA PHE A 66 2.01 -8.87 1.25
C PHE A 66 3.20 -9.82 1.52
N ASP A 67 4.32 -9.62 0.85
CA ASP A 67 5.49 -10.51 0.94
C ASP A 67 6.27 -10.39 2.27
N HIS A 68 6.09 -9.30 3.03
CA HIS A 68 6.65 -9.12 4.38
C HIS A 68 5.59 -9.23 5.49
N TYR A 69 4.35 -9.43 5.11
CA TYR A 69 3.21 -9.53 6.03
C TYR A 69 3.25 -10.86 6.79
N PRO A 70 2.85 -10.97 8.06
CA PRO A 70 2.36 -9.91 8.94
C PRO A 70 3.44 -9.20 9.76
N LYS A 71 4.71 -9.63 9.66
CA LYS A 71 5.83 -9.02 10.40
C LYS A 71 6.08 -7.57 9.98
N GLY A 72 5.81 -7.26 8.73
CA GLY A 72 5.76 -5.91 8.20
C GLY A 72 4.41 -5.63 7.55
N PRO A 73 4.13 -4.34 7.29
CA PRO A 73 2.94 -3.95 6.57
C PRO A 73 3.02 -4.31 5.09
N PRO A 74 1.90 -4.25 4.34
CA PRO A 74 1.95 -4.44 2.90
C PRO A 74 2.72 -3.31 2.22
N GLY A 75 3.42 -3.64 1.14
CA GLY A 75 3.89 -2.65 0.19
C GLY A 75 2.68 -2.03 -0.52
N ALA A 76 2.73 -0.71 -0.75
CA ALA A 76 1.62 0.03 -1.34
C ALA A 76 2.14 1.01 -2.39
N GLN A 77 1.75 0.80 -3.64
CA GLN A 77 2.11 1.70 -4.73
C GLN A 77 0.94 1.84 -5.71
N PHE A 78 0.75 3.05 -6.22
CA PHE A 78 -0.08 3.26 -7.39
C PHE A 78 0.71 2.83 -8.63
N ILE A 79 0.04 2.16 -9.55
CA ILE A 79 0.69 1.55 -10.70
C ILE A 79 0.01 1.93 -12.01
N ASN A 80 0.76 1.80 -13.11
CA ASN A 80 0.22 1.82 -14.45
C ASN A 80 -0.60 0.52 -14.65
N PRO A 81 -1.90 0.60 -14.91
CA PRO A 81 -2.75 -0.61 -15.03
C PRO A 81 -2.46 -1.44 -16.29
N ILE A 82 -1.70 -0.92 -17.23
CA ILE A 82 -1.30 -1.64 -18.45
C ILE A 82 -0.07 -2.50 -18.18
N THR A 83 0.97 -1.91 -17.54
CA THR A 83 2.22 -2.60 -17.25
C THR A 83 2.20 -3.32 -15.90
N MET A 84 1.25 -2.98 -15.02
CA MET A 84 1.15 -3.47 -13.64
C MET A 84 2.34 -3.09 -12.76
N THR A 85 3.09 -2.07 -13.17
CA THR A 85 4.29 -1.56 -12.48
C THR A 85 4.26 -0.05 -12.40
N TYR A 86 5.21 0.51 -11.67
CA TYR A 86 5.43 1.96 -11.63
C TYR A 86 6.87 2.29 -12.01
N SER A 87 7.03 3.21 -12.96
CA SER A 87 8.32 3.76 -13.37
C SER A 87 8.23 5.28 -13.43
N HIS A 88 9.05 5.97 -12.65
CA HIS A 88 9.11 7.42 -12.66
C HIS A 88 10.11 7.90 -13.73
N PRO A 89 9.84 8.94 -14.52
CA PRO A 89 8.63 9.77 -14.50
C PRO A 89 7.53 9.32 -15.48
N SER A 90 7.73 8.26 -16.26
CA SER A 90 6.82 7.85 -17.32
C SER A 90 5.41 7.50 -16.83
N ASP A 91 5.30 6.97 -15.61
CA ASP A 91 4.03 6.56 -15.02
C ASP A 91 3.45 7.59 -14.03
N LEU A 92 3.97 8.82 -14.03
CA LEU A 92 3.52 9.86 -13.10
C LEU A 92 2.03 10.18 -13.23
N CYS A 93 1.46 10.05 -14.43
CA CYS A 93 0.04 10.29 -14.65
C CYS A 93 -0.88 9.26 -13.95
N TRP A 94 -0.34 8.10 -13.56
CA TRP A 94 -1.08 7.05 -12.86
C TRP A 94 -1.06 7.18 -11.34
N VAL A 95 -0.52 8.29 -10.84
CA VAL A 95 -0.37 8.56 -9.41
C VAL A 95 -1.25 9.75 -9.04
N PRO A 96 -2.10 9.62 -8.00
CA PRO A 96 -2.93 10.72 -7.56
C PRO A 96 -2.10 11.85 -6.98
N LYS A 97 -2.54 13.09 -7.19
CA LYS A 97 -1.96 14.25 -6.51
C LYS A 97 -2.68 14.44 -5.18
N CYS A 98 -1.96 14.22 -4.09
CA CYS A 98 -2.50 14.39 -2.73
C CYS A 98 -2.07 15.76 -2.20
N GLU A 99 -2.81 16.80 -2.55
CA GLU A 99 -2.63 18.12 -1.97
C GLU A 99 -3.50 18.27 -0.73
N GLY A 100 -2.93 18.75 0.37
CA GLY A 100 -3.67 19.12 1.57
C GLY A 100 -4.11 17.96 2.47
N ALA A 101 -3.57 16.75 2.31
CA ALA A 101 -3.77 15.67 3.26
C ALA A 101 -2.74 15.80 4.39
N PRO A 102 -3.12 16.20 5.62
CA PRO A 102 -2.15 16.52 6.67
C PRO A 102 -1.40 15.31 7.22
N ASP A 103 -1.97 14.11 7.08
CA ASP A 103 -1.46 12.89 7.72
C ASP A 103 -0.80 11.90 6.76
N ILE A 104 -0.92 12.13 5.45
CA ILE A 104 -0.35 11.25 4.44
C ILE A 104 0.51 12.06 3.49
N HIS A 105 1.83 11.92 3.61
CA HIS A 105 2.77 12.48 2.67
C HIS A 105 2.98 11.49 1.53
N PHE A 106 2.64 11.90 0.33
CA PHE A 106 2.80 11.10 -0.85
C PHE A 106 3.93 11.66 -1.72
N HIS A 107 4.89 10.79 -2.06
CA HIS A 107 6.04 11.16 -2.88
C HIS A 107 6.09 10.26 -4.12
N PRO A 108 5.90 10.79 -5.32
CA PRO A 108 5.98 9.98 -6.54
C PRO A 108 7.40 9.47 -6.82
N ASN A 109 8.44 10.14 -6.31
CA ASN A 109 9.83 9.70 -6.45
C ASN A 109 10.68 10.22 -5.29
N TYR A 110 10.59 9.54 -4.15
CA TYR A 110 11.28 9.94 -2.93
C TYR A 110 12.80 9.70 -3.04
N ASN A 111 13.59 10.78 -3.10
CA ASN A 111 15.06 10.71 -3.20
C ASN A 111 15.55 9.70 -4.24
N ASN A 112 14.87 9.58 -5.37
CA ASN A 112 15.15 8.59 -6.43
C ASN A 112 15.01 7.12 -5.99
N ALA A 113 14.44 6.85 -4.82
CA ALA A 113 14.23 5.49 -4.32
C ALA A 113 12.91 4.86 -4.79
N GLY A 114 12.06 5.62 -5.48
CA GLY A 114 10.77 5.18 -5.97
C GLY A 114 9.59 5.85 -5.25
N GLN A 115 8.40 5.41 -5.56
CA GLN A 115 7.17 5.93 -4.99
C GLN A 115 7.08 5.60 -3.50
N LEU A 116 6.73 6.59 -2.69
CA LEU A 116 6.56 6.44 -1.25
C LEU A 116 5.24 7.04 -0.78
N ILE A 117 4.41 6.21 -0.15
CA ILE A 117 3.35 6.66 0.73
C ILE A 117 3.97 6.72 2.14
N CYS A 118 4.21 7.92 2.65
CA CYS A 118 4.94 8.13 3.90
C CYS A 118 4.06 7.82 5.11
N SER A 119 3.87 6.54 5.36
CA SER A 119 3.11 6.02 6.48
C SER A 119 3.77 4.76 7.01
N SER A 120 3.87 4.62 8.33
CA SER A 120 4.39 3.42 8.97
C SER A 120 3.54 2.17 8.73
N THR A 121 2.41 2.31 8.05
CA THR A 121 1.56 1.20 7.62
C THR A 121 1.89 0.71 6.21
N THR A 122 2.94 1.23 5.57
CA THR A 122 3.44 0.76 4.28
C THR A 122 4.88 0.26 4.40
N LEU A 123 5.23 -0.76 3.63
CA LEU A 123 6.56 -1.37 3.65
C LEU A 123 7.65 -0.41 3.15
N GLU A 124 7.34 0.41 2.15
CA GLU A 124 8.26 1.37 1.57
C GLU A 124 8.80 2.37 2.60
N PHE A 125 8.00 2.71 3.60
CA PHE A 125 8.40 3.56 4.72
C PHE A 125 9.66 3.02 5.42
N TYR A 126 9.75 1.70 5.60
CA TYR A 126 10.89 1.05 6.25
C TYR A 126 12.10 0.91 5.33
N LYS A 127 11.87 0.87 4.02
CA LYS A 127 12.96 0.79 3.02
C LYS A 127 13.78 2.08 2.94
N VAL A 128 13.21 3.21 3.28
CA VAL A 128 13.88 4.52 3.20
C VAL A 128 14.44 5.01 4.53
N ASN A 129 14.53 4.13 5.52
CA ASN A 129 15.10 4.42 6.86
C ASN A 129 14.46 5.66 7.52
N HIS A 130 13.14 5.77 7.42
CA HIS A 130 12.40 6.89 7.96
C HIS A 130 12.36 6.83 9.49
N GLU A 131 12.50 7.99 10.15
CA GLU A 131 12.28 8.06 11.59
C GLU A 131 10.81 7.85 11.94
N VAL A 132 10.57 7.12 13.03
CA VAL A 132 9.22 6.80 13.49
C VAL A 132 9.19 6.78 15.02
N LYS A 133 8.07 7.20 15.59
CA LYS A 133 7.83 7.04 17.03
C LYS A 133 7.60 5.56 17.34
N PRO A 134 8.10 5.06 18.49
CA PRO A 134 7.95 3.64 18.83
C PRO A 134 6.51 3.12 18.77
N GLU A 135 5.55 3.93 19.17
CA GLU A 135 4.12 3.57 19.15
C GLU A 135 3.53 3.50 17.75
N HIS A 136 4.20 4.07 16.75
CA HIS A 136 3.76 4.04 15.36
C HIS A 136 4.45 2.96 14.53
N VAL A 137 5.45 2.27 15.09
CA VAL A 137 6.09 1.15 14.40
C VAL A 137 5.06 0.04 14.17
N TRP A 138 5.10 -0.57 13.00
CA TRP A 138 4.23 -1.70 12.68
C TRP A 138 4.40 -2.82 13.72
N ASP A 139 3.27 -3.25 14.27
CA ASP A 139 3.20 -4.31 15.27
C ASP A 139 2.16 -5.34 14.84
N PRO A 140 2.58 -6.55 14.44
CA PRO A 140 1.67 -7.57 13.93
C PRO A 140 0.69 -8.10 14.97
N GLN A 141 0.92 -7.86 16.26
CA GLN A 141 0.00 -8.25 17.33
C GLN A 141 -1.16 -7.26 17.50
N ARG A 142 -1.00 -6.02 17.04
CA ARG A 142 -1.99 -4.95 17.17
C ARG A 142 -2.56 -4.48 15.83
N MET A 143 -1.86 -4.75 14.74
CA MET A 143 -2.16 -4.18 13.43
C MET A 143 -2.36 -5.27 12.38
N ASN A 144 -3.24 -4.99 11.43
CA ASN A 144 -3.38 -5.74 10.19
C ASN A 144 -3.51 -4.76 9.03
N PHE A 145 -3.59 -5.24 7.79
CA PHE A 145 -3.61 -4.35 6.63
C PHE A 145 -4.82 -3.42 6.56
N MET A 146 -5.79 -3.61 7.44
CA MET A 146 -6.97 -2.73 7.58
C MET A 146 -6.82 -1.69 8.68
N SER A 147 -5.69 -1.66 9.36
CA SER A 147 -5.43 -0.70 10.45
C SER A 147 -5.22 0.74 9.95
#